data_0459a5cd7738f1e6dc1c31cac539612d
#
_entry.id   0459a5cd7738f1e6dc1c31cac539612d
#
_cell.length_a   1.000
_cell.length_b   1.000
_cell.length_c   1.000
_cell.angle_alpha   90.00
_cell.angle_beta   90.00
_cell.angle_gamma   90.00
#
_symmetry.space_group_name_H-M   'P 1'
#
loop_
_entity.id
_entity.type
_entity.pdbx_description
1 polymer ?
#
loop_
_entity_poly.entity_id
_entity_poly.type
_entity_poly.pdbx_seq_one_letter_code
_entity_poly.pdbx_strand_id
1 'polypeptide(L)'
;SAQLRFEDAGITKRALDYAGKERNTSGEQIAQILKAMTPLYLAQYNMPELQNMVSAALNTYLDNPQNLTVTAQPPKSVPFPMIMGAAMGAPNTLPGLLGVTVTAND
;
A
#
# COMPACT_ATOMS: atom_id res chain seq x y z
N SER A 1 -11.93 7.06 13.58
CA SER A 1 -10.79 6.41 12.95
C SER A 1 -11.14 4.98 12.54
N ALA A 2 -10.44 4.47 11.54
CA ALA A 2 -10.61 3.11 11.05
C ALA A 2 -9.24 2.51 10.79
N GLN A 3 -9.12 1.19 10.98
CA GLN A 3 -7.88 0.48 10.74
C GLN A 3 -8.18 -0.88 10.11
N LEU A 4 -7.42 -1.22 9.09
CA LEU A 4 -7.43 -2.54 8.48
C LEU A 4 -6.02 -3.12 8.57
N ARG A 5 -5.90 -4.29 9.18
CA ARG A 5 -4.61 -4.94 9.36
C ARG A 5 -4.63 -6.33 8.74
N PHE A 6 -3.63 -6.59 7.90
CA PHE A 6 -3.39 -7.91 7.32
C PHE A 6 -2.22 -8.57 8.04
N GLU A 7 -2.44 -9.74 8.59
CA GLU A 7 -1.42 -10.56 9.22
C GLU A 7 -1.01 -11.66 8.26
N ASP A 8 0.27 -11.70 7.88
CA ASP A 8 0.76 -12.74 6.99
C ASP A 8 1.13 -14.00 7.78
N ALA A 9 0.72 -15.16 7.28
CA ALA A 9 1.05 -16.44 7.87
C ALA A 9 1.90 -17.30 6.92
N GLY A 10 2.71 -16.64 6.08
CA GLY A 10 3.58 -17.31 5.14
C GLY A 10 3.08 -17.34 3.70
N ILE A 11 1.89 -16.82 3.45
CA ILE A 11 1.32 -16.85 2.09
C ILE A 11 2.07 -15.98 1.11
N THR A 12 2.59 -14.83 1.56
CA THR A 12 3.30 -13.91 0.67
C THR A 12 4.57 -14.56 0.11
N LYS A 13 5.37 -15.17 0.99
CA LYS A 13 6.59 -15.85 0.55
C LYS A 13 6.27 -16.99 -0.41
N ARG A 14 5.23 -17.77 -0.12
CA ARG A 14 4.83 -18.87 -1.00
C ARG A 14 4.37 -18.35 -2.35
N ALA A 15 3.61 -17.26 -2.36
CA ALA A 15 3.14 -16.67 -3.62
C ALA A 15 4.30 -16.12 -4.45
N LEU A 16 5.28 -15.46 -3.81
CA LEU A 16 6.45 -14.94 -4.49
C LEU A 16 7.31 -16.06 -5.06
N ASP A 17 7.52 -17.13 -4.28
CA ASP A 17 8.31 -18.28 -4.73
C ASP A 17 7.62 -18.99 -5.90
N TYR A 18 6.30 -19.10 -5.85
CA TYR A 18 5.53 -19.67 -6.96
C TYR A 18 5.66 -18.82 -8.22
N ALA A 19 5.51 -17.50 -8.09
CA ALA A 19 5.65 -16.59 -9.23
C ALA A 19 7.05 -16.65 -9.82
N GLY A 20 8.07 -16.75 -8.97
CA GLY A 20 9.45 -16.89 -9.40
C GLY A 20 9.66 -18.16 -10.18
N LYS A 21 9.13 -19.28 -9.68
CA LYS A 21 9.25 -20.58 -10.33
C LYS A 21 8.62 -20.57 -11.72
N GLU A 22 7.46 -19.93 -11.86
CA GLU A 22 6.78 -19.83 -13.15
C GLU A 22 7.60 -19.03 -14.18
N ARG A 23 8.51 -18.16 -13.73
CA ARG A 23 9.34 -17.33 -14.59
C ARG A 23 10.81 -17.73 -14.58
N ASN A 24 11.13 -18.93 -14.07
CA ASN A 24 12.49 -19.44 -13.95
C ASN A 24 13.40 -18.50 -13.14
N THR A 25 12.87 -17.96 -12.04
CA THR A 25 13.61 -17.08 -11.15
C THR A 25 13.23 -17.37 -9.69
N SER A 26 13.66 -16.54 -8.76
CA SER A 26 13.38 -16.72 -7.35
C SER A 26 12.28 -15.77 -6.87
N GLY A 27 11.69 -16.08 -5.71
CA GLY A 27 10.74 -15.18 -5.05
C GLY A 27 11.39 -13.84 -4.69
N GLU A 28 12.68 -13.85 -4.33
CA GLU A 28 13.42 -12.63 -4.05
C GLU A 28 13.49 -11.71 -5.28
N GLN A 29 13.72 -12.30 -6.46
CA GLN A 29 13.74 -11.52 -7.70
C GLN A 29 12.37 -10.92 -8.00
N ILE A 30 11.29 -11.68 -7.79
CA ILE A 30 9.94 -11.15 -7.95
C ILE A 30 9.70 -10.00 -6.98
N ALA A 31 10.14 -10.12 -5.73
CA ALA A 31 10.01 -9.04 -4.75
C ALA A 31 10.75 -7.78 -5.20
N GLN A 32 11.96 -7.92 -5.75
CA GLN A 32 12.71 -6.77 -6.25
C GLN A 32 12.00 -6.08 -7.41
N ILE A 33 11.40 -6.85 -8.31
CA ILE A 33 10.62 -6.31 -9.41
C ILE A 33 9.43 -5.52 -8.88
N LEU A 34 8.69 -6.08 -7.91
CA LEU A 34 7.55 -5.40 -7.30
C LEU A 34 7.95 -4.09 -6.62
N LYS A 35 9.07 -4.09 -5.89
CA LYS A 35 9.59 -2.88 -5.26
C LYS A 35 9.90 -1.79 -6.29
N ALA A 36 10.50 -2.17 -7.41
CA ALA A 36 10.85 -1.21 -8.45
C ALA A 36 9.63 -0.68 -9.20
N MET A 37 8.63 -1.53 -9.43
CA MET A 37 7.46 -1.17 -10.23
C MET A 37 6.40 -0.39 -9.47
N THR A 38 6.29 -0.61 -8.15
CA THR A 38 5.24 0.00 -7.34
C THR A 38 5.21 1.53 -7.43
N PRO A 39 6.34 2.25 -7.21
CA PRO A 39 6.27 3.71 -7.33
C PRO A 39 5.94 4.18 -8.74
N LEU A 40 6.39 3.46 -9.77
CA LEU A 40 6.06 3.81 -11.15
C LEU A 40 4.58 3.64 -11.43
N TYR A 41 3.99 2.55 -10.97
CA TYR A 41 2.55 2.32 -11.11
C TYR A 41 1.73 3.38 -10.38
N LEU A 42 2.11 3.71 -9.14
CA LEU A 42 1.37 4.67 -8.34
C LEU A 42 1.55 6.11 -8.81
N ALA A 43 2.63 6.41 -9.54
CA ALA A 43 2.87 7.76 -10.06
C ALA A 43 1.75 8.27 -10.94
N GLN A 44 1.04 7.39 -11.65
CA GLN A 44 -0.05 7.77 -12.54
C GLN A 44 -1.24 8.39 -11.82
N TYR A 45 -1.36 8.20 -10.51
CA TYR A 45 -2.51 8.70 -9.74
C TYR A 45 -2.28 10.09 -9.16
N ASN A 46 -1.10 10.67 -9.31
CA ASN A 46 -0.77 12.03 -8.82
C ASN A 46 -1.00 12.20 -7.32
N MET A 47 -0.59 11.18 -6.53
CA MET A 47 -0.68 11.18 -5.08
C MET A 47 0.70 10.88 -4.50
N PRO A 48 1.65 11.85 -4.55
CA PRO A 48 3.05 11.58 -4.19
C PRO A 48 3.24 11.12 -2.74
N GLU A 49 2.47 11.67 -1.80
CA GLU A 49 2.58 11.24 -0.40
C GLU A 49 2.13 9.80 -0.22
N LEU A 50 1.01 9.42 -0.84
CA LEU A 50 0.52 8.04 -0.80
C LEU A 50 1.50 7.11 -1.51
N GLN A 51 2.01 7.53 -2.67
CA GLN A 51 3.00 6.77 -3.43
C GLN A 51 4.22 6.44 -2.57
N ASN A 52 4.77 7.44 -1.90
CA ASN A 52 5.95 7.25 -1.05
C ASN A 52 5.65 6.34 0.13
N MET A 53 4.50 6.54 0.76
CA MET A 53 4.08 5.77 1.93
C MET A 53 3.85 4.30 1.59
N VAL A 54 3.14 4.02 0.50
CA VAL A 54 2.88 2.66 0.04
C VAL A 54 4.17 1.98 -0.40
N SER A 55 5.03 2.70 -1.13
CA SER A 55 6.31 2.14 -1.59
C SER A 55 7.20 1.77 -0.41
N ALA A 56 7.29 2.64 0.60
CA ALA A 56 8.09 2.36 1.80
C ALA A 56 7.53 1.16 2.57
N ALA A 57 6.21 1.11 2.75
CA ALA A 57 5.57 0.00 3.45
C ALA A 57 5.77 -1.32 2.70
N LEU A 58 5.63 -1.31 1.37
CA LEU A 58 5.81 -2.50 0.56
C LEU A 58 7.26 -2.99 0.60
N ASN A 59 8.24 -2.08 0.54
CA ASN A 59 9.65 -2.45 0.66
C ASN A 59 9.91 -3.17 1.98
N THR A 60 9.43 -2.60 3.08
CA THR A 60 9.58 -3.19 4.41
C THR A 60 8.88 -4.54 4.50
N TYR A 61 7.67 -4.63 3.97
CA TYR A 61 6.87 -5.85 4.01
C TYR A 61 7.54 -6.97 3.22
N LEU A 62 7.97 -6.68 1.98
CA LEU A 62 8.55 -7.71 1.11
C LEU A 62 9.92 -8.21 1.60
N ASP A 63 10.64 -7.42 2.39
CA ASP A 63 11.90 -7.89 2.99
C ASP A 63 11.66 -8.97 4.03
N ASN A 64 10.54 -8.89 4.76
CA ASN A 64 10.20 -9.88 5.80
C ASN A 64 8.70 -9.82 6.05
N PRO A 65 7.87 -10.51 5.25
CA PRO A 65 6.42 -10.38 5.33
C PRO A 65 5.84 -10.81 6.68
N GLN A 66 5.38 -9.84 7.45
CA GLN A 66 4.73 -10.07 8.73
C GLN A 66 3.33 -9.48 8.75
N ASN A 67 3.20 -8.16 8.52
CA ASN A 67 1.89 -7.52 8.51
C ASN A 67 1.90 -6.25 7.69
N LEU A 68 0.70 -5.86 7.24
CA LEU A 68 0.44 -4.56 6.61
C LEU A 68 -0.75 -3.94 7.31
N THR A 69 -0.66 -2.65 7.61
CA THR A 69 -1.73 -1.92 8.28
C THR A 69 -2.06 -0.67 7.48
N VAL A 70 -3.35 -0.49 7.21
CA VAL A 70 -3.88 0.74 6.63
C VAL A 70 -4.76 1.41 7.66
N THR A 71 -4.48 2.66 7.97
CA THR A 71 -5.22 3.41 8.96
C THR A 71 -5.81 4.66 8.32
N ALA A 72 -7.05 4.99 8.66
CA ALA A 72 -7.68 6.24 8.30
C ALA A 72 -7.99 6.98 9.61
N GLN A 73 -7.29 8.09 9.85
CA GLN A 73 -7.47 8.88 11.08
C GLN A 73 -7.48 10.35 10.69
N PRO A 74 -8.66 10.87 10.28
CA PRO A 74 -8.75 12.26 9.85
C PRO A 74 -8.38 13.20 11.00
N PRO A 75 -7.63 14.28 10.71
CA PRO A 75 -7.22 15.24 11.75
C PRO A 75 -8.39 15.98 12.38
N LYS A 76 -9.54 15.97 11.70
CA LYS A 76 -10.80 16.54 12.18
C LYS A 76 -11.96 15.80 11.54
N SER A 77 -13.16 15.96 12.10
CA SER A 77 -14.36 15.37 11.54
C SER A 77 -14.55 15.79 10.09
N VAL A 78 -14.83 14.83 9.24
CA VAL A 78 -15.06 15.07 7.81
C VAL A 78 -16.50 14.67 7.48
N PRO A 79 -17.37 15.64 7.08
CA PRO A 79 -18.74 15.32 6.71
C PRO A 79 -18.77 14.40 5.48
N PHE A 80 -19.73 13.48 5.49
CA PHE A 80 -19.89 12.54 4.37
C PHE A 80 -20.00 13.22 3.01
N PRO A 81 -20.77 14.33 2.86
CA PRO A 81 -20.83 15.02 1.55
C PRO A 81 -19.47 15.52 1.07
N MET A 82 -18.58 15.92 1.99
CA MET A 82 -17.23 16.34 1.60
C MET A 82 -16.41 15.16 1.06
N ILE A 83 -16.56 13.98 1.66
CA ILE A 83 -15.91 12.75 1.16
C ILE A 83 -16.42 12.43 -0.23
N MET A 84 -17.73 12.47 -0.43
CA MET A 84 -18.33 12.19 -1.74
C MET A 84 -17.90 13.18 -2.80
N GLY A 85 -17.83 14.47 -2.44
CA GLY A 85 -17.37 15.51 -3.36
C GLY A 85 -15.92 15.29 -3.77
N ALA A 86 -15.05 14.95 -2.83
CA ALA A 86 -13.66 14.67 -3.12
C ALA A 86 -13.52 13.41 -3.99
N ALA A 87 -14.28 12.36 -3.70
CA ALA A 87 -14.24 11.12 -4.47
C ALA A 87 -14.63 11.35 -5.94
N MET A 88 -15.56 12.25 -6.19
CA MET A 88 -16.07 12.52 -7.54
C MET A 88 -15.25 13.57 -8.28
N GLY A 89 -14.76 14.61 -7.59
CA GLY A 89 -14.13 15.74 -8.23
C GLY A 89 -12.61 15.84 -8.05
N ALA A 90 -12.09 15.29 -6.95
CA ALA A 90 -10.66 15.40 -6.63
C ALA A 90 -10.21 14.18 -5.80
N PRO A 91 -10.26 12.96 -6.37
CA PRO A 91 -9.95 11.73 -5.60
C PRO A 91 -8.54 11.70 -5.03
N ASN A 92 -7.61 12.42 -5.65
CA ASN A 92 -6.23 12.52 -5.14
C ASN A 92 -6.11 13.25 -3.80
N THR A 93 -7.17 13.93 -3.35
CA THR A 93 -7.17 14.60 -2.05
C THR A 93 -7.69 13.71 -0.92
N LEU A 94 -8.30 12.56 -1.25
CA LEU A 94 -8.90 11.68 -0.25
C LEU A 94 -7.90 11.15 0.79
N PRO A 95 -6.71 10.69 0.43
CA PRO A 95 -5.78 10.16 1.44
C PRO A 95 -5.44 11.18 2.52
N GLY A 96 -5.18 12.44 2.14
CA GLY A 96 -4.91 13.50 3.11
C GLY A 96 -6.14 13.88 3.92
N LEU A 97 -7.29 13.95 3.28
CA LEU A 97 -8.55 14.31 3.93
C LEU A 97 -8.93 13.28 4.99
N LEU A 98 -8.71 12.00 4.71
CA LEU A 98 -9.04 10.91 5.61
C LEU A 98 -7.89 10.53 6.56
N GLY A 99 -6.73 11.17 6.42
CA GLY A 99 -5.57 10.87 7.25
C GLY A 99 -5.11 9.42 7.08
N VAL A 100 -4.97 8.98 5.84
CA VAL A 100 -4.59 7.60 5.54
C VAL A 100 -3.10 7.40 5.77
N THR A 101 -2.76 6.32 6.49
CA THR A 101 -1.37 5.86 6.61
C THR A 101 -1.29 4.38 6.27
N VAL A 102 -0.15 3.97 5.72
CA VAL A 102 0.13 2.58 5.40
C VAL A 102 1.48 2.23 6.02
N THR A 103 1.49 1.20 6.86
CA THR A 103 2.71 0.74 7.53
C THR A 103 2.84 -0.77 7.40
N ALA A 104 4.06 -1.26 7.60
CA ALA A 104 4.35 -2.69 7.52
C ALA A 104 5.19 -3.11 8.71
N ASN A 105 4.95 -4.34 9.17
CA ASN A 105 5.77 -4.99 10.18
C ASN A 105 5.84 -4.22 11.52
N ASP A 106 4.73 -3.64 11.90
CA ASP A 106 4.64 -2.89 13.15
C ASP A 106 3.83 -3.63 14.24
#